data_64fbe48e3615eb71bd3fedf5d50d6ef7
#
_entry.id   64fbe48e3615eb71bd3fedf5d50d6ef7
#
_cell.length_a   1.000
_cell.length_b   1.000
_cell.length_c   1.000
_cell.angle_alpha   90.00
_cell.angle_beta   90.00
_cell.angle_gamma   90.00
#
_symmetry.space_group_name_H-M   'P 1'
#
loop_
_entity.id
_entity.type
_entity.pdbx_description
1 polymer ?
#
loop_
_entity_poly.entity_id
_entity_poly.type
_entity_poly.pdbx_seq_one_letter_code
_entity_poly.pdbx_strand_id
1 'polypeptide(L)'
;MKRLVCLICLVALLLSGCSVTGEWIKEPVTFYYVHENYQKDMSQVIVSELREASGHRDDLTYLLALYSMGPSSEKLKSPFPRNVQIMPIERTADSIVLSITEIAQTMTDADFTLASACLALTCMDLTNAQEITIECADKKVTINNSNLLLHVRSVQEQ
;
A
#
# COMPACT_ATOMS: atom_id res chain seq x y z
N MET A 1 55.77 -22.67 -6.18
CA MET A 1 54.67 -22.62 -7.15
C MET A 1 53.33 -23.11 -6.54
N LYS A 2 53.23 -24.27 -5.90
CA LYS A 2 51.98 -24.77 -5.30
C LYS A 2 51.32 -23.81 -4.27
N ARG A 3 52.11 -23.16 -3.43
CA ARG A 3 51.60 -22.22 -2.41
C ARG A 3 51.03 -20.92 -3.02
N LEU A 4 51.59 -20.45 -4.15
CA LEU A 4 51.12 -19.27 -4.85
C LEU A 4 49.79 -19.53 -5.54
N VAL A 5 49.60 -20.74 -6.11
CA VAL A 5 48.33 -21.14 -6.76
C VAL A 5 47.20 -21.24 -5.72
N CYS A 6 47.48 -21.79 -4.53
CA CYS A 6 46.50 -21.84 -3.44
C CYS A 6 46.05 -20.44 -2.99
N LEU A 7 47.00 -19.49 -2.92
CA LEU A 7 46.67 -18.12 -2.50
C LEU A 7 45.77 -17.41 -3.55
N ILE A 8 46.05 -17.59 -4.84
CA ILE A 8 45.25 -17.04 -5.93
C ILE A 8 43.82 -17.63 -5.94
N CYS A 9 43.69 -18.96 -5.73
CA CYS A 9 42.36 -19.59 -5.63
C CYS A 9 41.58 -19.10 -4.42
N LEU A 10 42.24 -18.87 -3.27
CA LEU A 10 41.57 -18.33 -2.07
C LEU A 10 41.08 -16.88 -2.29
N VAL A 11 41.85 -16.05 -2.96
CA VAL A 11 41.44 -14.67 -3.31
C VAL A 11 40.32 -14.66 -4.34
N ALA A 12 40.33 -15.58 -5.32
CA ALA A 12 39.25 -15.69 -6.29
C ALA A 12 37.93 -16.15 -5.64
N LEU A 13 37.96 -16.99 -4.61
CA LEU A 13 36.78 -17.38 -3.84
C LEU A 13 36.19 -16.25 -2.96
N LEU A 14 37.07 -15.35 -2.49
CA LEU A 14 36.61 -14.19 -1.73
C LEU A 14 36.00 -13.08 -2.61
N LEU A 15 36.32 -13.07 -3.90
CA LEU A 15 35.76 -12.11 -4.87
C LEU A 15 34.44 -12.60 -5.50
N SER A 16 34.04 -13.86 -5.30
CA SER A 16 32.69 -14.35 -5.64
C SER A 16 31.67 -13.94 -4.59
N GLY A 17 31.74 -12.68 -4.14
CA GLY A 17 30.71 -12.06 -3.33
C GLY A 17 29.39 -12.17 -4.06
N CYS A 18 28.40 -12.86 -3.45
CA CYS A 18 27.02 -12.83 -3.88
C CYS A 18 26.62 -11.39 -4.17
N SER A 19 26.52 -11.04 -5.45
CA SER A 19 25.73 -9.89 -5.84
C SER A 19 24.28 -10.26 -5.49
N VAL A 20 23.83 -9.88 -4.31
CA VAL A 20 22.41 -9.79 -4.01
C VAL A 20 21.92 -8.67 -4.93
N THR A 21 21.54 -9.04 -6.14
CA THR A 21 20.77 -8.17 -7.04
C THR A 21 19.37 -8.07 -6.46
N GLY A 22 19.24 -7.34 -5.35
CA GLY A 22 17.96 -6.78 -4.97
C GLY A 22 17.55 -5.86 -6.11
N GLU A 23 16.49 -6.19 -6.82
CA GLU A 23 15.87 -5.24 -7.74
C GLU A 23 15.50 -4.00 -6.93
N TRP A 24 16.26 -2.93 -7.14
CA TRP A 24 15.97 -1.65 -6.50
C TRP A 24 14.69 -1.12 -7.15
N ILE A 25 13.59 -1.11 -6.38
CA ILE A 25 12.35 -0.48 -6.81
C ILE A 25 12.64 1.01 -7.04
N LYS A 26 12.47 1.46 -8.27
CA LYS A 26 12.66 2.87 -8.62
C LYS A 26 11.44 3.65 -8.14
N GLU A 27 11.70 4.78 -7.45
CA GLU A 27 10.63 5.65 -6.94
C GLU A 27 9.55 4.87 -6.17
N PRO A 28 9.91 4.22 -5.04
CA PRO A 28 8.97 3.39 -4.31
C PRO A 28 7.82 4.23 -3.74
N VAL A 29 6.62 3.71 -3.89
CA VAL A 29 5.39 4.21 -3.25
C VAL A 29 4.79 3.11 -2.40
N THR A 30 4.13 3.48 -1.30
CA THR A 30 3.52 2.53 -0.38
C THR A 30 2.02 2.46 -0.62
N PHE A 31 1.51 1.26 -0.83
CA PHE A 31 0.08 0.97 -0.90
C PHE A 31 -0.32 0.09 0.28
N TYR A 32 -1.52 0.31 0.81
CA TYR A 32 -2.06 -0.44 1.94
C TYR A 32 -3.22 -1.31 1.49
N TYR A 33 -3.13 -2.60 1.77
CA TYR A 33 -4.09 -3.63 1.39
C TYR A 33 -4.50 -4.46 2.60
N VAL A 34 -5.45 -5.36 2.41
CA VAL A 34 -5.91 -6.28 3.45
C VAL A 34 -5.10 -7.58 3.37
N HIS A 35 -4.66 -8.09 4.52
CA HIS A 35 -4.01 -9.41 4.58
C HIS A 35 -4.98 -10.51 4.17
N GLU A 36 -4.54 -11.49 3.39
CA GLU A 36 -5.42 -12.55 2.85
C GLU A 36 -6.18 -13.32 3.94
N ASN A 37 -5.53 -13.56 5.07
CA ASN A 37 -6.06 -14.35 6.18
C ASN A 37 -6.51 -13.50 7.38
N TYR A 38 -6.81 -12.21 7.20
CA TYR A 38 -7.17 -11.30 8.29
C TYR A 38 -8.32 -11.80 9.17
N GLN A 39 -9.26 -12.58 8.62
CA GLN A 39 -10.37 -13.17 9.39
C GLN A 39 -9.92 -14.28 10.35
N LYS A 40 -8.77 -14.90 10.10
CA LYS A 40 -8.20 -15.97 10.95
C LYS A 40 -7.16 -15.43 11.92
N ASP A 41 -6.43 -14.41 11.51
CA ASP A 41 -5.40 -13.75 12.30
C ASP A 41 -5.61 -12.24 12.25
N MET A 42 -6.15 -11.69 13.32
CA MET A 42 -6.44 -10.26 13.47
C MET A 42 -5.19 -9.43 13.82
N SER A 43 -4.02 -10.04 13.95
CA SER A 43 -2.78 -9.33 14.33
C SER A 43 -2.28 -8.38 13.24
N GLN A 44 -2.60 -8.65 11.96
CA GLN A 44 -2.22 -7.83 10.83
C GLN A 44 -3.37 -7.76 9.81
N VAL A 45 -4.29 -6.84 10.02
CA VAL A 45 -5.43 -6.66 9.10
C VAL A 45 -5.02 -5.86 7.88
N ILE A 46 -4.35 -4.74 8.10
CA ILE A 46 -3.87 -3.83 7.04
C ILE A 46 -2.35 -3.99 6.92
N VAL A 47 -1.89 -4.26 5.71
CA VAL A 47 -0.47 -4.49 5.40
C VAL A 47 -0.04 -3.62 4.23
N SER A 48 1.15 -3.04 4.34
CA SER A 48 1.73 -2.24 3.28
C SER A 48 2.47 -3.08 2.24
N GLU A 49 2.43 -2.63 1.00
CA GLU A 49 3.20 -3.15 -0.13
C GLU A 49 3.93 -2.01 -0.83
N LEU A 50 5.22 -2.19 -1.09
CA LEU A 50 5.99 -1.25 -1.91
C LEU A 50 5.76 -1.54 -3.39
N ARG A 51 5.46 -0.51 -4.16
CA ARG A 51 5.26 -0.57 -5.61
C ARG A 51 6.13 0.47 -6.31
N GLU A 52 6.43 0.23 -7.58
CA GLU A 52 7.14 1.19 -8.41
C GLU A 52 6.16 2.22 -8.99
N ALA A 53 6.49 3.52 -8.86
CA ALA A 53 5.66 4.60 -9.40
C ALA A 53 5.91 4.83 -10.92
N SER A 54 6.94 4.22 -11.49
CA SER A 54 7.26 4.29 -12.93
C SER A 54 7.33 5.72 -13.48
N GLY A 55 7.89 6.66 -12.72
CA GLY A 55 8.00 8.07 -13.10
C GLY A 55 6.73 8.91 -12.86
N HIS A 56 5.71 8.35 -12.20
CA HIS A 56 4.43 9.01 -11.93
C HIS A 56 4.18 9.26 -10.43
N ARG A 57 5.25 9.43 -9.65
CA ARG A 57 5.14 9.59 -8.19
C ARG A 57 4.24 10.76 -7.76
N ASP A 58 4.20 11.83 -8.54
CA ASP A 58 3.41 13.04 -8.24
C ASP A 58 2.02 13.01 -8.88
N ASP A 59 1.70 11.99 -9.67
CA ASP A 59 0.40 11.83 -10.33
C ASP A 59 -0.52 10.93 -9.48
N LEU A 60 -1.27 11.55 -8.57
CA LEU A 60 -2.21 10.84 -7.70
C LEU A 60 -3.25 10.02 -8.49
N THR A 61 -3.71 10.52 -9.64
CA THR A 61 -4.71 9.80 -10.45
C THR A 61 -4.14 8.51 -11.00
N TYR A 62 -2.91 8.55 -11.52
CA TYR A 62 -2.19 7.36 -11.96
C TYR A 62 -1.97 6.37 -10.80
N LEU A 63 -1.53 6.85 -9.65
CA LEU A 63 -1.26 6.01 -8.49
C LEU A 63 -2.53 5.35 -7.93
N LEU A 64 -3.67 6.05 -7.94
CA LEU A 64 -4.97 5.47 -7.56
C LEU A 64 -5.46 4.43 -8.57
N ALA A 65 -5.22 4.65 -9.86
CA ALA A 65 -5.50 3.64 -10.89
C ALA A 65 -4.61 2.39 -10.67
N LEU A 66 -3.33 2.57 -10.39
CA LEU A 66 -2.40 1.47 -10.07
C LEU A 66 -2.83 0.72 -8.79
N TYR A 67 -3.25 1.44 -7.74
CA TYR A 67 -3.80 0.85 -6.52
C TYR A 67 -5.04 0.00 -6.79
N SER A 68 -5.96 0.48 -7.65
CA SER A 68 -7.20 -0.21 -8.01
C SER A 68 -6.98 -1.52 -8.77
N MET A 69 -5.81 -1.71 -9.40
CA MET A 69 -5.42 -2.98 -10.01
C MET A 69 -5.19 -4.10 -8.97
N GLY A 70 -5.05 -3.72 -7.69
CA GLY A 70 -4.82 -4.63 -6.58
C GLY A 70 -3.35 -4.90 -6.28
N PRO A 71 -3.08 -5.69 -5.22
CA PRO A 71 -1.73 -6.02 -4.79
C PRO A 71 -1.02 -6.94 -5.78
N SER A 72 0.31 -6.88 -5.78
CA SER A 72 1.17 -7.85 -6.49
C SER A 72 1.39 -9.12 -5.68
N SER A 73 1.35 -9.02 -4.35
CA SER A 73 1.54 -10.13 -3.44
C SER A 73 0.28 -10.97 -3.30
N GLU A 74 0.39 -12.29 -3.47
CA GLU A 74 -0.70 -13.25 -3.25
C GLU A 74 -1.17 -13.32 -1.78
N LYS A 75 -0.37 -12.81 -0.85
CA LYS A 75 -0.71 -12.74 0.58
C LYS A 75 -1.64 -11.58 0.92
N LEU A 76 -1.88 -10.71 -0.04
CA LEU A 76 -2.70 -9.51 0.11
C LEU A 76 -3.95 -9.59 -0.77
N LYS A 77 -5.00 -8.90 -0.35
CA LYS A 77 -6.24 -8.74 -1.13
C LYS A 77 -6.55 -7.27 -1.33
N SER A 78 -7.07 -6.95 -2.50
CA SER A 78 -7.68 -5.64 -2.71
C SER A 78 -8.82 -5.45 -1.71
N PRO A 79 -8.85 -4.32 -0.98
CA PRO A 79 -9.95 -4.03 -0.06
C PRO A 79 -11.26 -3.71 -0.78
N PHE A 80 -11.19 -3.32 -2.05
CA PHE A 80 -12.35 -3.00 -2.88
C PHE A 80 -12.71 -4.13 -3.85
N PRO A 81 -13.98 -4.22 -4.29
CA PRO A 81 -14.39 -5.11 -5.36
C PRO A 81 -13.60 -4.83 -6.66
N ARG A 82 -13.58 -5.81 -7.56
CA ARG A 82 -12.97 -5.62 -8.88
C ARG A 82 -13.72 -4.53 -9.67
N ASN A 83 -12.98 -3.81 -10.51
CA ASN A 83 -13.49 -2.72 -11.36
C ASN A 83 -13.93 -1.46 -10.62
N VAL A 84 -13.58 -1.30 -9.35
CA VAL A 84 -13.75 -0.03 -8.66
C VAL A 84 -12.81 1.00 -9.29
N GLN A 85 -13.37 2.16 -9.60
CA GLN A 85 -12.60 3.34 -9.98
C GLN A 85 -12.58 4.31 -8.81
N ILE A 86 -11.40 4.84 -8.53
CA ILE A 86 -11.16 5.80 -7.46
C ILE A 86 -10.62 7.07 -8.10
N MET A 87 -11.31 8.18 -7.88
CA MET A 87 -10.93 9.46 -8.48
C MET A 87 -10.87 10.56 -7.42
N PRO A 88 -9.79 11.38 -7.40
CA PRO A 88 -9.76 12.57 -6.58
C PRO A 88 -10.71 13.61 -7.19
N ILE A 89 -11.67 14.10 -6.40
CA ILE A 89 -12.63 15.14 -6.83
C ILE A 89 -12.30 16.50 -6.23
N GLU A 90 -11.64 16.53 -5.10
CA GLU A 90 -11.15 17.75 -4.46
C GLU A 90 -9.83 17.47 -3.77
N ARG A 91 -8.88 18.41 -3.86
CA ARG A 91 -7.58 18.33 -3.20
C ARG A 91 -7.15 19.69 -2.71
N THR A 92 -6.81 19.77 -1.43
CA THR A 92 -6.14 20.89 -0.79
C THR A 92 -4.73 20.49 -0.32
N ALA A 93 -4.03 21.36 0.42
CA ALA A 93 -2.76 21.00 1.03
C ALA A 93 -2.89 19.90 2.09
N ASP A 94 -3.99 19.91 2.85
CA ASP A 94 -4.17 19.07 4.03
C ASP A 94 -5.27 18.02 3.87
N SER A 95 -6.11 18.11 2.82
CA SER A 95 -7.24 17.22 2.64
C SER A 95 -7.44 16.77 1.19
N ILE A 96 -7.99 15.57 1.04
CA ILE A 96 -8.38 15.00 -0.25
C ILE A 96 -9.78 14.41 -0.13
N VAL A 97 -10.62 14.71 -1.11
CA VAL A 97 -11.92 14.05 -1.28
C VAL A 97 -11.84 13.12 -2.48
N LEU A 98 -12.17 11.87 -2.25
CA LEU A 98 -12.16 10.80 -3.25
C LEU A 98 -13.59 10.36 -3.54
N SER A 99 -13.93 10.22 -4.81
CA SER A 99 -15.13 9.53 -5.27
C SER A 99 -14.80 8.11 -5.68
N ILE A 100 -15.63 7.16 -5.24
CA ILE A 100 -15.54 5.75 -5.62
C ILE A 100 -16.81 5.38 -6.40
N THR A 101 -16.66 4.53 -7.41
CA THR A 101 -17.79 4.03 -8.21
C THR A 101 -18.83 3.30 -7.37
N GLU A 102 -20.08 3.34 -7.77
CA GLU A 102 -21.24 2.77 -7.06
C GLU A 102 -21.12 1.27 -6.73
N ILE A 103 -20.25 0.54 -7.43
CA ILE A 103 -20.05 -0.89 -7.13
C ILE A 103 -19.59 -1.12 -5.68
N ALA A 104 -18.97 -0.12 -5.05
CA ALA A 104 -18.61 -0.19 -3.63
C ALA A 104 -19.82 -0.15 -2.67
N GLN A 105 -21.00 0.27 -3.13
CA GLN A 105 -22.24 0.23 -2.34
C GLN A 105 -22.64 -1.18 -1.93
N THR A 106 -22.25 -2.19 -2.70
CA THR A 106 -22.56 -3.60 -2.40
C THR A 106 -21.77 -4.15 -1.21
N MET A 107 -20.79 -3.39 -0.71
CA MET A 107 -19.99 -3.76 0.46
C MET A 107 -20.78 -3.57 1.75
N THR A 108 -20.52 -4.42 2.74
CA THR A 108 -21.01 -4.16 4.10
C THR A 108 -20.36 -2.89 4.65
N ASP A 109 -20.94 -2.28 5.67
CA ASP A 109 -20.36 -1.06 6.29
C ASP A 109 -18.99 -1.34 6.91
N ALA A 110 -18.79 -2.53 7.48
CA ALA A 110 -17.51 -2.96 8.03
C ALA A 110 -16.44 -3.09 6.92
N ASP A 111 -16.78 -3.76 5.81
CA ASP A 111 -15.85 -3.91 4.69
C ASP A 111 -15.54 -2.55 4.03
N PHE A 112 -16.56 -1.70 3.87
CA PHE A 112 -16.37 -0.35 3.33
C PHE A 112 -15.47 0.50 4.24
N THR A 113 -15.65 0.42 5.57
CA THR A 113 -14.80 1.12 6.53
C THR A 113 -13.36 0.62 6.47
N LEU A 114 -13.14 -0.70 6.42
CA LEU A 114 -11.80 -1.27 6.27
C LEU A 114 -11.14 -0.86 4.96
N ALA A 115 -11.88 -0.92 3.86
CA ALA A 115 -11.39 -0.49 2.54
C ALA A 115 -11.04 0.99 2.53
N SER A 116 -11.88 1.82 3.16
CA SER A 116 -11.64 3.25 3.32
C SER A 116 -10.38 3.53 4.15
N ALA A 117 -10.13 2.75 5.20
CA ALA A 117 -8.90 2.87 6.00
C ALA A 117 -7.64 2.53 5.17
N CYS A 118 -7.66 1.46 4.39
CA CYS A 118 -6.55 1.11 3.49
C CYS A 118 -6.27 2.23 2.47
N LEU A 119 -7.32 2.77 1.85
CA LEU A 119 -7.22 3.84 0.86
C LEU A 119 -6.75 5.15 1.49
N ALA A 120 -7.24 5.49 2.68
CA ALA A 120 -6.81 6.69 3.39
C ALA A 120 -5.33 6.63 3.75
N LEU A 121 -4.85 5.50 4.33
CA LEU A 121 -3.44 5.28 4.61
C LEU A 121 -2.59 5.43 3.34
N THR A 122 -3.04 4.85 2.23
CA THR A 122 -2.37 4.97 0.93
C THR A 122 -2.26 6.44 0.51
N CYS A 123 -3.36 7.19 0.54
CA CYS A 123 -3.38 8.59 0.12
C CYS A 123 -2.55 9.50 1.04
N MET A 124 -2.60 9.27 2.36
CA MET A 124 -1.81 10.01 3.32
C MET A 124 -0.30 9.83 3.08
N ASP A 125 0.13 8.60 2.80
CA ASP A 125 1.54 8.29 2.52
C ASP A 125 2.00 8.86 1.17
N LEU A 126 1.14 8.83 0.17
CA LEU A 126 1.42 9.37 -1.17
C LEU A 126 1.48 10.90 -1.21
N THR A 127 0.72 11.61 -0.36
CA THR A 127 0.46 13.04 -0.52
C THR A 127 0.78 13.89 0.71
N ASN A 128 1.03 13.28 1.86
CA ASN A 128 1.12 13.92 3.18
C ASN A 128 -0.18 14.63 3.64
N ALA A 129 -1.32 14.37 3.01
CA ALA A 129 -2.60 14.89 3.48
C ALA A 129 -2.93 14.36 4.87
N GLN A 130 -3.59 15.20 5.70
CA GLN A 130 -3.95 14.88 7.07
C GLN A 130 -5.35 14.31 7.19
N GLU A 131 -6.19 14.54 6.18
CA GLU A 131 -7.57 14.11 6.14
C GLU A 131 -7.97 13.59 4.76
N ILE A 132 -8.59 12.42 4.73
CA ILE A 132 -9.11 11.81 3.50
C ILE A 132 -10.61 11.56 3.69
N THR A 133 -11.41 12.14 2.81
CA THR A 133 -12.83 11.84 2.71
C THR A 133 -13.09 10.95 1.51
N ILE A 134 -13.84 9.88 1.73
CA ILE A 134 -14.17 8.88 0.72
C ILE A 134 -15.68 8.85 0.57
N GLU A 135 -16.15 9.06 -0.65
CA GLU A 135 -17.57 9.13 -1.00
C GLU A 135 -17.93 8.05 -2.02
N CYS A 136 -19.02 7.32 -1.75
CA CYS A 136 -19.60 6.35 -2.65
C CYS A 136 -21.12 6.41 -2.55
N ALA A 137 -21.76 7.12 -3.45
CA ALA A 137 -23.19 7.41 -3.45
C ALA A 137 -23.68 7.97 -2.09
N ASP A 138 -24.36 7.18 -1.28
CA ASP A 138 -24.89 7.56 0.04
C ASP A 138 -23.90 7.29 1.20
N LYS A 139 -22.80 6.57 0.93
CA LYS A 139 -21.77 6.28 1.93
C LYS A 139 -20.69 7.36 1.91
N LYS A 140 -20.36 7.86 3.09
CA LYS A 140 -19.29 8.84 3.27
C LYS A 140 -18.50 8.51 4.54
N VAL A 141 -17.18 8.42 4.38
CA VAL A 141 -16.25 8.20 5.50
C VAL A 141 -15.15 9.24 5.45
N THR A 142 -14.91 9.90 6.57
CA THR A 142 -13.77 10.82 6.74
C THR A 142 -12.79 10.22 7.73
N ILE A 143 -11.55 10.09 7.30
CA ILE A 143 -10.45 9.51 8.07
C ILE A 143 -9.35 10.56 8.19
N ASN A 144 -8.88 10.75 9.39
CA ASN A 144 -7.75 11.62 9.70
C ASN A 144 -6.76 10.92 10.63
N ASN A 145 -5.59 11.52 10.82
CA ASN A 145 -4.53 10.92 11.63
C ASN A 145 -4.97 10.57 13.06
N SER A 146 -5.95 11.30 13.63
CA SER A 146 -6.41 11.06 14.99
C SER A 146 -7.26 9.81 15.11
N ASN A 147 -8.24 9.60 14.21
CA ASN A 147 -9.12 8.44 14.27
C ASN A 147 -8.46 7.17 13.72
N LEU A 148 -7.55 7.30 12.74
CA LEU A 148 -6.80 6.17 12.21
C LEU A 148 -5.80 5.61 13.24
N LEU A 149 -5.06 6.47 13.95
CA LEU A 149 -4.11 6.05 14.99
C LEU A 149 -4.77 5.26 16.13
N LEU A 150 -5.99 5.61 16.51
CA LEU A 150 -6.73 4.87 17.53
C LEU A 150 -7.04 3.43 17.08
N HIS A 151 -7.39 3.22 15.81
CA HIS A 151 -7.68 1.89 15.26
C HIS A 151 -6.42 1.03 15.08
N VAL A 152 -5.34 1.62 14.57
CA VAL A 152 -4.07 0.91 14.37
C VAL A 152 -3.42 0.53 15.71
N ARG A 153 -3.46 1.40 16.73
CA ARG A 153 -2.92 1.09 18.06
C ARG A 153 -3.69 -0.02 18.78
N SER A 154 -5.01 -0.08 18.62
CA SER A 154 -5.81 -1.16 19.25
C SER A 154 -5.52 -2.55 18.66
N VAL A 155 -5.01 -2.61 17.43
CA VAL A 155 -4.61 -3.87 16.78
C VAL A 155 -3.17 -4.28 17.15
N GLN A 156 -2.31 -3.31 17.53
CA GLN A 156 -0.92 -3.60 17.96
C GLN A 156 -0.77 -3.91 19.45
N GLU A 157 -1.75 -3.58 20.29
CA GLU A 157 -1.71 -3.79 21.75
C GLU A 157 -2.39 -5.10 22.21
N GLN A 158 -2.85 -5.96 21.31
CA GLN A 158 -3.37 -7.31 21.59
C GLN A 158 -2.40 -8.38 21.05
#